data_1694891bc3cf4d09d4ed89e35fce1f41
#
_entry.id   1694891bc3cf4d09d4ed89e35fce1f41
#
_cell.length_a   1.000
_cell.length_b   1.000
_cell.length_c   1.000
_cell.angle_alpha   90.00
_cell.angle_beta   90.00
_cell.angle_gamma   90.00
#
_symmetry.space_group_name_H-M   'P 1'
#
loop_
_entity.id
_entity.type
_entity.pdbx_description
1 polymer ?
#
loop_
_entity_poly.entity_id
_entity_poly.type
_entity_poly.pdbx_seq_one_letter_code
_entity_poly.pdbx_strand_id
1 'polypeptide(L)'
;MIKFLAIAILIGTVGGGIYFLFSMEVEEDFKVTGTLQVSEEIGKNIAASQETEASYFAAVHGKIKNNLGKSIKNLFVIYIIDGQKVSATIFDLAPGQQVEFNTHGVKTNAPRPQFNFEGVNYD
;
A
#
# COMPACT_ATOMS: atom_id res chain seq x y z
N MET A 1 -3.04 -0.82 -21.62
CA MET A 1 -2.22 0.37 -21.30
C MET A 1 -2.57 0.89 -19.94
N ILE A 2 -1.62 0.86 -19.02
CA ILE A 2 -1.86 1.26 -17.63
C ILE A 2 -1.83 2.78 -17.55
N LYS A 3 -2.88 3.37 -17.02
CA LYS A 3 -2.93 4.80 -16.78
C LYS A 3 -2.68 5.09 -15.31
N PHE A 4 -1.64 5.84 -15.03
CA PHE A 4 -1.38 6.34 -13.70
C PHE A 4 -2.02 7.71 -13.55
N LEU A 5 -3.01 7.79 -12.68
CA LEU A 5 -3.72 9.04 -12.41
C LEU A 5 -3.44 9.44 -10.96
N ALA A 6 -3.06 10.64 -10.75
CA ALA A 6 -2.96 11.34 -9.47
C ALA A 6 -2.07 10.67 -8.41
N ILE A 7 -1.10 11.42 -7.98
CA ILE A 7 -0.35 11.14 -6.76
C ILE A 7 -0.69 12.27 -5.78
N ALA A 8 -1.33 11.92 -4.67
CA ALA A 8 -1.62 12.87 -3.61
C ALA A 8 -0.75 12.54 -2.42
N ILE A 9 -0.15 13.56 -1.82
CA ILE A 9 0.67 13.41 -0.62
C ILE A 9 -0.06 14.11 0.52
N LEU A 10 -0.36 13.36 1.57
CA LEU A 10 -0.98 13.89 2.78
C LEU A 10 -0.04 13.61 3.94
N ILE A 11 0.28 14.66 4.69
CA ILE A 11 1.12 14.56 5.87
C ILE A 11 0.26 14.94 7.06
N GLY A 12 0.18 14.02 8.04
CA GLY A 12 -0.59 14.25 9.24
C GLY A 12 0.17 13.83 10.48
N THR A 13 -0.15 14.44 11.60
CA THR A 13 0.36 14.03 12.91
C THR A 13 -0.79 13.58 13.77
N VAL A 14 -0.71 12.36 14.29
CA VAL A 14 -1.72 11.82 15.21
C VAL A 14 -1.00 11.14 16.36
N GLY A 15 -1.32 11.54 17.58
CA GLY A 15 -0.80 10.87 18.77
C GLY A 15 0.71 10.86 18.91
N GLY A 16 1.41 11.88 18.41
CA GLY A 16 2.85 12.01 18.52
C GLY A 16 3.62 11.26 17.43
N GLY A 17 2.94 10.60 16.49
CA GLY A 17 3.57 9.95 15.34
C GLY A 17 3.39 10.77 14.07
N ILE A 18 4.35 10.68 13.17
CA ILE A 18 4.25 11.30 11.86
C ILE A 18 3.80 10.24 10.87
N TYR A 19 2.70 10.52 10.19
CA TYR A 19 2.15 9.62 9.17
C TYR A 19 2.30 10.26 7.80
N PHE A 20 2.84 9.50 6.87
CA PHE A 20 2.93 9.90 5.47
C PHE A 20 1.96 9.06 4.65
N LEU A 21 1.12 9.72 3.87
CA LEU A 21 0.15 9.05 3.00
C LEU A 21 0.43 9.42 1.56
N PHE A 22 0.65 8.41 0.74
CA PHE A 22 0.88 8.56 -0.69
C PHE A 22 -0.18 7.74 -1.42
N SER A 23 -0.94 8.37 -2.29
CA SER A 23 -2.00 7.68 -3.04
C SER A 23 -1.66 7.57 -4.51
N MET A 24 -1.94 6.42 -5.08
CA MET A 24 -1.74 6.14 -6.50
C MET A 24 -2.97 5.42 -7.04
N GLU A 25 -3.47 5.86 -8.17
CA GLU A 25 -4.59 5.22 -8.86
C GLU A 25 -4.13 4.67 -10.19
N VAL A 26 -4.48 3.40 -10.45
CA VAL A 26 -4.25 2.72 -11.71
C VAL A 26 -5.58 2.23 -12.23
N GLU A 27 -5.89 2.49 -13.49
CA GLU A 27 -7.13 2.02 -14.10
C GLU A 27 -6.84 1.30 -15.40
N GLU A 28 -7.30 0.05 -15.48
CA GLU A 28 -7.20 -0.82 -16.64
C GLU A 28 -8.36 -1.82 -16.55
N ASP A 29 -8.09 -3.13 -16.59
CA ASP A 29 -9.09 -4.16 -16.34
C ASP A 29 -9.64 -4.07 -14.92
N PHE A 30 -8.85 -3.51 -14.04
CA PHE A 30 -9.23 -3.22 -12.66
C PHE A 30 -8.90 -1.78 -12.36
N LYS A 31 -9.79 -1.13 -11.62
CA LYS A 31 -9.47 0.19 -11.07
C LYS A 31 -8.90 -0.01 -9.66
N VAL A 32 -7.64 0.30 -9.49
CA VAL A 32 -6.94 0.10 -8.23
C VAL A 32 -6.49 1.44 -7.68
N THR A 33 -6.96 1.76 -6.50
CA THR A 33 -6.49 2.94 -5.77
C THR A 33 -5.77 2.46 -4.53
N GLY A 34 -4.49 2.76 -4.44
CA GLY A 34 -3.68 2.37 -3.30
C GLY A 34 -3.10 3.56 -2.59
N THR A 35 -3.16 3.55 -1.27
CA THR A 35 -2.56 4.58 -0.43
C THR A 35 -1.47 3.95 0.40
N LEU A 36 -0.24 4.42 0.23
CA LEU A 36 0.88 4.01 1.06
C LEU A 36 0.80 4.75 2.39
N GLN A 37 0.73 3.98 3.46
CA GLN A 37 0.74 4.52 4.82
C GLN A 37 2.10 4.22 5.43
N VAL A 38 2.81 5.26 5.83
CA VAL A 38 4.13 5.13 6.45
C VAL A 38 4.04 5.74 7.84
N SER A 39 4.31 4.92 8.84
CA SER A 39 4.32 5.35 10.23
C SER A 39 5.74 5.26 10.78
N GLU A 40 6.13 6.24 11.57
CA GLU A 40 7.41 6.21 12.25
C GLU A 40 7.31 5.39 13.52
N GLU A 41 8.16 4.37 13.62
CA GLU A 41 8.30 3.62 14.86
C GLU A 41 9.44 4.22 15.66
N ILE A 42 9.09 4.85 16.77
CA ILE A 42 10.08 5.31 17.72
C ILE A 42 10.44 4.12 18.59
N GLY A 43 11.68 3.66 18.48
CA GLY A 43 12.17 2.58 19.32
C GLY A 43 12.06 2.99 20.79
N LYS A 44 11.18 2.36 21.52
CA LYS A 44 10.96 2.61 22.95
C LYS A 44 12.00 1.94 23.83
N ASN A 45 13.17 1.72 23.35
CA ASN A 45 14.17 1.08 24.20
C ASN A 45 14.91 2.12 25.00
N ILE A 46 14.31 2.51 26.09
CA ILE A 46 14.83 3.52 27.01
C ILE A 46 16.09 3.02 27.70
N ALA A 47 16.30 1.70 27.77
CA ALA A 47 17.45 1.14 28.45
C ALA A 47 18.73 1.23 27.62
N ALA A 48 18.60 1.37 26.32
CA ALA A 48 19.77 1.58 25.47
C ALA A 48 19.93 3.06 25.28
N SER A 49 20.94 3.62 25.89
CA SER A 49 21.37 4.98 25.57
C SER A 49 21.98 5.04 24.17
N GLN A 50 21.68 4.07 23.34
CA GLN A 50 22.14 4.06 21.95
C GLN A 50 21.10 4.72 21.07
N GLU A 51 21.60 5.51 20.14
CA GLU A 51 20.76 6.07 19.10
C GLU A 51 20.13 4.93 18.33
N THR A 52 18.84 4.74 18.52
CA THR A 52 18.08 3.86 17.65
C THR A 52 17.82 4.62 16.37
N GLU A 53 18.29 4.09 15.26
CA GLU A 53 17.93 4.62 13.96
C GLU A 53 16.40 4.64 13.85
N ALA A 54 15.87 5.76 13.35
CA ALA A 54 14.44 5.84 13.10
C ALA A 54 14.05 4.76 12.10
N SER A 55 13.11 3.94 12.48
CA SER A 55 12.54 2.95 11.59
C SER A 55 11.10 3.30 11.28
N TYR A 56 10.66 2.89 10.10
CA TYR A 56 9.33 3.16 9.61
C TYR A 56 8.67 1.85 9.24
N PHE A 57 7.35 1.84 9.37
CA PHE A 57 6.54 0.71 8.96
C PHE A 57 5.62 1.20 7.84
N ALA A 58 5.63 0.48 6.72
CA ALA A 58 4.89 0.89 5.54
C ALA A 58 3.97 -0.24 5.07
N ALA A 59 2.75 0.12 4.68
CA ALA A 59 1.77 -0.80 4.12
C ALA A 59 0.88 -0.06 3.14
N VAL A 60 0.19 -0.80 2.26
CA VAL A 60 -0.75 -0.22 1.32
C VAL A 60 -2.17 -0.58 1.74
N HIS A 61 -3.01 0.43 1.81
CA HIS A 61 -4.45 0.30 1.99
C HIS A 61 -5.14 0.85 0.76
N GLY A 62 -6.10 0.14 0.21
CA GLY A 62 -6.71 0.61 -1.01
C GLY A 62 -8.05 -0.03 -1.35
N LYS A 63 -8.46 0.22 -2.57
CA LYS A 63 -9.71 -0.31 -3.14
C LYS A 63 -9.42 -0.85 -4.53
N ILE A 64 -10.11 -1.92 -4.88
CA ILE A 64 -10.04 -2.48 -6.23
C ILE A 64 -11.45 -2.72 -6.75
N LYS A 65 -11.68 -2.31 -7.99
CA LYS A 65 -12.94 -2.53 -8.68
C LYS A 65 -12.69 -3.39 -9.91
N ASN A 66 -13.54 -4.39 -10.12
CA ASN A 66 -13.47 -5.25 -11.28
C ASN A 66 -14.21 -4.58 -12.46
N ASN A 67 -13.46 -4.15 -13.47
CA ASN A 67 -14.00 -3.57 -14.69
C ASN A 67 -14.21 -4.61 -15.80
N LEU A 68 -13.86 -5.86 -15.53
CA LEU A 68 -14.12 -6.96 -16.48
C LEU A 68 -15.57 -7.41 -16.37
N GLY A 69 -16.08 -7.99 -17.44
CA GLY A 69 -17.44 -8.50 -17.48
C GLY A 69 -17.60 -9.88 -16.87
N LYS A 70 -16.63 -10.36 -16.09
CA LYS A 70 -16.64 -11.68 -15.48
C LYS A 70 -16.11 -11.62 -14.06
N SER A 71 -16.53 -12.59 -13.25
CA SER A 71 -16.02 -12.76 -11.90
C SER A 71 -14.59 -13.24 -11.91
N ILE A 72 -13.79 -12.71 -11.02
CA ILE A 72 -12.37 -13.07 -10.87
C ILE A 72 -12.18 -13.72 -9.51
N LYS A 73 -11.39 -14.78 -9.48
CA LYS A 73 -11.06 -15.51 -8.26
C LYS A 73 -9.57 -15.49 -7.99
N ASN A 74 -9.24 -15.57 -6.72
CA ASN A 74 -7.83 -15.66 -6.27
C ASN A 74 -6.99 -14.54 -6.87
N LEU A 75 -7.43 -13.32 -6.62
CA LEU A 75 -6.78 -12.14 -7.15
C LEU A 75 -5.77 -11.61 -6.13
N PHE A 76 -4.59 -11.26 -6.63
CA PHE A 76 -3.52 -10.67 -5.82
C PHE A 76 -3.22 -9.27 -6.34
N VAL A 77 -3.29 -8.29 -5.46
CA VAL A 77 -2.85 -6.92 -5.75
C VAL A 77 -1.44 -6.78 -5.21
N ILE A 78 -0.49 -6.43 -6.07
CA ILE A 78 0.93 -6.47 -5.73
C ILE A 78 1.53 -5.08 -5.85
N TYR A 79 2.20 -4.65 -4.79
CA TYR A 79 2.97 -3.42 -4.74
C TYR A 79 4.40 -3.71 -4.34
N ILE A 80 5.28 -2.77 -4.66
CA ILE A 80 6.67 -2.82 -4.21
C ILE A 80 6.92 -1.58 -3.36
N ILE A 81 7.35 -1.80 -2.13
CA ILE A 81 7.70 -0.75 -1.18
C ILE A 81 9.17 -0.92 -0.84
N ASP A 82 9.98 0.06 -1.18
CA ASP A 82 11.42 0.05 -0.89
C ASP A 82 12.09 -1.25 -1.36
N GLY A 83 11.75 -1.67 -2.59
CA GLY A 83 12.28 -2.90 -3.17
C GLY A 83 11.67 -4.18 -2.63
N GLN A 84 10.74 -4.11 -1.68
CA GLN A 84 10.11 -5.27 -1.07
C GLN A 84 8.70 -5.46 -1.63
N LYS A 85 8.40 -6.68 -2.05
CA LYS A 85 7.10 -7.02 -2.62
C LYS A 85 6.09 -7.23 -1.50
N VAL A 86 4.95 -6.56 -1.60
CA VAL A 86 3.81 -6.72 -0.69
C VAL A 86 2.57 -7.02 -1.50
N SER A 87 1.64 -7.76 -0.93
CA SER A 87 0.42 -8.13 -1.64
C SER A 87 -0.79 -8.21 -0.74
N ALA A 88 -1.96 -8.10 -1.35
CA ALA A 88 -3.23 -8.36 -0.72
C ALA A 88 -3.96 -9.40 -1.56
N THR A 89 -4.73 -10.26 -0.91
CA THR A 89 -5.48 -11.33 -1.57
C THR A 89 -6.97 -11.04 -1.52
N ILE A 90 -7.63 -11.16 -2.67
CA ILE A 90 -9.08 -11.07 -2.77
C ILE A 90 -9.56 -12.37 -3.40
N PHE A 91 -10.38 -13.14 -2.66
CA PHE A 91 -10.79 -14.48 -3.10
C PHE A 91 -11.81 -14.45 -4.21
N ASP A 92 -12.74 -13.50 -4.15
CA ASP A 92 -13.80 -13.36 -5.16
C ASP A 92 -14.06 -11.89 -5.42
N LEU A 93 -14.14 -11.53 -6.69
CA LEU A 93 -14.47 -10.17 -7.10
C LEU A 93 -15.41 -10.23 -8.31
N ALA A 94 -16.67 -9.91 -8.08
CA ALA A 94 -17.71 -9.94 -9.11
C ALA A 94 -17.56 -8.77 -10.09
N PRO A 95 -18.15 -8.86 -11.30
CA PRO A 95 -18.10 -7.75 -12.25
C PRO A 95 -18.69 -6.49 -11.62
N GLY A 96 -17.97 -5.38 -11.72
CA GLY A 96 -18.40 -4.10 -11.17
C GLY A 96 -18.28 -3.97 -9.67
N GLN A 97 -17.91 -5.02 -8.97
CA GLN A 97 -17.75 -4.98 -7.52
C GLN A 97 -16.48 -4.25 -7.13
N GLN A 98 -16.57 -3.46 -6.07
CA GLN A 98 -15.43 -2.79 -5.47
C GLN A 98 -15.26 -3.28 -4.04
N VAL A 99 -14.03 -3.61 -3.66
CA VAL A 99 -13.69 -4.04 -2.30
C VAL A 99 -12.46 -3.31 -1.81
N GLU A 100 -12.35 -3.19 -0.50
CA GLU A 100 -11.15 -2.65 0.14
C GLU A 100 -10.15 -3.78 0.36
N PHE A 101 -8.86 -3.40 0.33
CA PHE A 101 -7.78 -4.35 0.62
C PHE A 101 -6.71 -3.70 1.47
N ASN A 102 -5.96 -4.53 2.17
CA ASN A 102 -4.78 -4.13 2.91
C ASN A 102 -3.66 -5.12 2.60
N THR A 103 -2.49 -4.61 2.27
CA THR A 103 -1.32 -5.47 2.14
C THR A 103 -0.70 -5.70 3.51
N HIS A 104 0.15 -6.73 3.61
CA HIS A 104 1.02 -6.81 4.77
C HIS A 104 2.00 -5.64 4.75
N GLY A 105 2.57 -5.33 5.90
CA GLY A 105 3.49 -4.22 6.02
C GLY A 105 4.94 -4.65 5.99
N VAL A 106 5.81 -3.69 5.72
CA VAL A 106 7.25 -3.89 5.73
C VAL A 106 7.93 -2.83 6.55
N LYS A 107 9.08 -3.18 7.10
CA LYS A 107 9.95 -2.22 7.79
C LYS A 107 10.88 -1.58 6.79
N THR A 108 11.08 -0.29 6.90
CA THR A 108 11.98 0.47 6.05
C THR A 108 12.68 1.56 6.87
N ASN A 109 13.88 1.92 6.47
CA ASN A 109 14.61 3.01 7.09
C ASN A 109 14.34 4.35 6.40
N ALA A 110 13.55 4.34 5.33
CA ALA A 110 13.26 5.53 4.57
C ALA A 110 11.91 6.13 4.99
N PRO A 111 11.84 7.44 5.32
CA PRO A 111 10.57 8.10 5.60
C PRO A 111 9.69 8.22 4.36
N ARG A 112 10.29 8.17 3.18
CA ARG A 112 9.61 8.19 1.89
C ARG A 112 10.12 7.04 1.05
N PRO A 113 9.70 5.79 1.35
CA PRO A 113 10.17 4.65 0.58
C PRO A 113 9.63 4.70 -0.84
N GLN A 114 10.36 4.08 -1.75
CA GLN A 114 9.85 3.92 -3.11
C GLN A 114 8.56 3.12 -3.05
N PHE A 115 7.57 3.58 -3.80
CA PHE A 115 6.26 2.96 -3.83
C PHE A 115 5.82 2.80 -5.28
N ASN A 116 5.67 1.55 -5.71
CA ASN A 116 5.28 1.22 -7.07
C ASN A 116 4.19 0.16 -7.08
N PHE A 117 3.22 0.33 -7.98
CA PHE A 117 2.26 -0.70 -8.26
C PHE A 117 2.88 -1.70 -9.25
N GLU A 118 2.94 -2.97 -8.88
CA GLU A 118 3.50 -3.99 -9.76
C GLU A 118 2.44 -4.59 -10.67
N GLY A 119 1.28 -4.89 -10.15
CA GLY A 119 0.22 -5.44 -10.97
C GLY A 119 -0.84 -6.21 -10.18
N VAL A 120 -1.73 -6.81 -10.93
CA VAL A 120 -2.80 -7.67 -10.41
C VAL A 120 -2.66 -9.03 -11.09
N ASN A 121 -2.53 -10.08 -10.28
CA ASN A 121 -2.51 -11.46 -10.75
C ASN A 121 -3.78 -12.17 -10.33
N TYR A 122 -4.32 -13.02 -11.21
CA TYR A 122 -5.52 -13.79 -10.91
C TYR A 122 -5.54 -15.08 -11.72
N ASP A 123 -6.37 -16.00 -11.28
CA ASP A 123 -6.60 -17.25 -12.00
C ASP A 123 -7.56 -17.08 -13.19
#